data_71ebffb65e524046524d6090bfbdef92
#
_entry.id   71ebffb65e524046524d6090bfbdef92
#
_cell.length_a   1.000
_cell.length_b   1.000
_cell.length_c   1.000
_cell.angle_alpha   90.00
_cell.angle_beta   90.00
_cell.angle_gamma   90.00
#
_symmetry.space_group_name_H-M   'P 1'
#
loop_
_entity.id
_entity.type
_entity.pdbx_description
1 polymer ?
#
loop_
_entity_poly.entity_id
_entity_poly.type
_entity_poly.pdbx_seq_one_letter_code
_entity_poly.pdbx_strand_id
1 'polypeptide(L)'
;ALDMTSILPFLKDKTINNNMDQSLIDGYKVADDGSINLPLIGKIIISNLTVNQAADTITAELRKSIIKPIVNVRLLNYKVSVLGEVNKPGTFNIYDPKINIIQALGLAGDITIYGKKNNIKLIREINGNYITTKVDITKTNFINSDFYYLKNNDAIYVEPSFAKIKNSGYIGQISNVATVFSLIMSIIILSNNTN
;
A
#
# COMPACT_ATOMS: atom_id res chain seq x y z
N ALA A 1 2.78 -8.59 46.13
CA ALA A 1 3.01 -9.70 45.20
C ALA A 1 1.94 -9.61 44.12
N LEU A 2 2.35 -9.36 42.87
CA LEU A 2 1.46 -9.39 41.72
C LEU A 2 0.92 -10.82 41.60
N ASP A 3 -0.39 -10.97 41.72
CA ASP A 3 -1.04 -12.24 41.47
C ASP A 3 -0.91 -12.60 40.01
N MET A 4 -0.21 -13.69 39.70
CA MET A 4 0.03 -14.17 38.33
C MET A 4 -1.28 -14.43 37.58
N THR A 5 -2.38 -14.65 38.26
CA THR A 5 -3.70 -14.86 37.65
C THR A 5 -4.25 -13.59 36.98
N SER A 6 -3.82 -12.40 37.39
CA SER A 6 -4.22 -11.12 36.77
C SER A 6 -3.55 -10.88 35.43
N ILE A 7 -2.46 -11.58 35.11
CA ILE A 7 -1.67 -11.45 33.88
C ILE A 7 -2.10 -12.50 32.83
N LEU A 8 -2.75 -13.57 33.24
CA LEU A 8 -3.19 -14.70 32.40
C LEU A 8 -4.04 -14.25 31.16
N PRO A 9 -4.92 -13.24 31.25
CA PRO A 9 -5.65 -12.76 30.08
C PRO A 9 -4.77 -12.17 28.98
N PHE A 10 -3.53 -11.77 29.31
CA PHE A 10 -2.56 -11.24 28.35
C PHE A 10 -1.61 -12.30 27.81
N LEU A 11 -1.57 -13.47 28.46
CA LEU A 11 -0.82 -14.65 28.03
C LEU A 11 -1.82 -15.63 27.39
N LYS A 12 -2.15 -15.39 26.11
CA LYS A 12 -2.91 -16.38 25.33
C LYS A 12 -2.06 -17.65 25.22
N ASP A 13 -2.63 -18.79 25.63
CA ASP A 13 -1.98 -20.11 25.55
C ASP A 13 -1.36 -20.31 24.17
N LYS A 14 -0.05 -20.30 24.14
CA LYS A 14 0.73 -20.61 22.96
C LYS A 14 0.92 -22.12 22.91
N THR A 15 -0.04 -22.84 22.37
CA THR A 15 0.26 -24.16 21.79
C THR A 15 1.16 -23.91 20.58
N ILE A 16 2.44 -24.17 20.76
CA ILE A 16 3.47 -24.04 19.75
C ILE A 16 3.22 -25.11 18.69
N ASN A 17 2.46 -24.78 17.67
CA ASN A 17 2.50 -25.49 16.41
C ASN A 17 3.41 -24.72 15.46
N ASN A 18 4.44 -25.41 14.95
CA ASN A 18 5.55 -24.92 14.13
C ASN A 18 5.16 -24.43 12.71
N ASN A 19 3.93 -24.01 12.49
CA ASN A 19 3.56 -23.21 11.34
C ASN A 19 3.42 -21.78 11.86
N MET A 20 4.34 -20.89 11.43
CA MET A 20 4.20 -19.46 11.67
C MET A 20 2.97 -18.95 10.90
N ASP A 21 1.80 -19.26 11.40
CA ASP A 21 0.57 -18.67 10.96
C ASP A 21 0.60 -17.19 11.35
N GLN A 22 0.56 -16.35 10.33
CA GLN A 22 0.37 -14.90 10.43
C GLN A 22 -0.94 -14.50 11.16
N SER A 23 -1.75 -15.48 11.57
CA SER A 23 -3.00 -15.30 12.32
C SER A 23 -2.80 -14.93 13.79
N LEU A 24 -1.59 -14.91 14.31
CA LEU A 24 -1.32 -14.82 15.75
C LEU A 24 -1.15 -13.42 16.32
N ILE A 25 -1.43 -12.37 15.57
CA ILE A 25 -1.54 -11.05 16.16
C ILE A 25 -3.02 -10.65 16.15
N ASP A 26 -3.80 -11.32 16.98
CA ASP A 26 -5.17 -10.89 17.30
C ASP A 26 -5.09 -9.54 18.01
N GLY A 27 -5.21 -8.47 17.24
CA GLY A 27 -5.35 -7.12 17.78
C GLY A 27 -6.75 -6.89 18.34
N TYR A 28 -6.94 -5.76 18.99
CA TYR A 28 -8.26 -5.33 19.40
C TYR A 28 -8.95 -4.60 18.23
N LYS A 29 -10.16 -5.08 17.89
CA LYS A 29 -10.97 -4.41 16.88
C LYS A 29 -11.52 -3.10 17.44
N VAL A 30 -11.35 -2.01 16.71
CA VAL A 30 -12.02 -0.74 17.00
C VAL A 30 -13.49 -0.88 16.59
N ALA A 31 -14.41 -0.65 17.52
CA ALA A 31 -15.84 -0.66 17.27
C ALA A 31 -16.29 0.57 16.49
N ASP A 32 -17.54 0.55 15.97
CA ASP A 32 -18.09 1.65 15.14
C ASP A 32 -18.21 2.98 15.91
N ASP A 33 -18.31 2.90 17.24
CA ASP A 33 -18.27 4.09 18.12
C ASP A 33 -16.85 4.59 18.42
N GLY A 34 -15.83 4.01 17.79
CA GLY A 34 -14.44 4.38 17.96
C GLY A 34 -13.78 3.88 19.23
N SER A 35 -14.40 2.92 19.93
CA SER A 35 -13.87 2.34 21.16
C SER A 35 -13.19 1.00 20.95
N ILE A 36 -12.30 0.65 21.86
CA ILE A 36 -11.80 -0.72 22.09
C ILE A 36 -12.18 -1.18 23.49
N ASN A 37 -12.32 -2.48 23.67
CA ASN A 37 -12.56 -3.08 24.98
C ASN A 37 -11.33 -3.87 25.41
N LEU A 38 -10.65 -3.37 26.44
CA LEU A 38 -9.42 -3.98 26.96
C LEU A 38 -9.69 -4.68 28.30
N PRO A 39 -9.08 -5.85 28.55
CA PRO A 39 -9.09 -6.45 29.87
C PRO A 39 -8.60 -5.46 30.92
N LEU A 40 -9.13 -5.55 32.13
CA LEU A 40 -8.85 -4.76 33.33
C LEU A 40 -9.34 -3.30 33.30
N ILE A 41 -9.41 -2.64 32.14
CA ILE A 41 -9.76 -1.21 32.05
C ILE A 41 -11.07 -0.98 31.30
N GLY A 42 -11.62 -2.03 30.65
CA GLY A 42 -12.90 -1.96 29.96
C GLY A 42 -12.84 -1.14 28.66
N LYS A 43 -13.91 -0.40 28.41
CA LYS A 43 -14.11 0.35 27.16
C LYS A 43 -13.38 1.69 27.17
N ILE A 44 -12.54 1.92 26.13
CA ILE A 44 -11.79 3.18 25.94
C ILE A 44 -12.06 3.69 24.51
N ILE A 45 -12.33 4.98 24.38
CA ILE A 45 -12.48 5.66 23.10
C ILE A 45 -11.09 6.03 22.57
N ILE A 46 -10.76 5.54 21.37
CA ILE A 46 -9.47 5.80 20.71
C ILE A 46 -9.64 6.42 19.31
N SER A 47 -10.86 6.66 18.87
CA SER A 47 -11.15 7.33 17.60
C SER A 47 -10.51 8.71 17.56
N ASN A 48 -10.03 9.10 16.37
CA ASN A 48 -9.34 10.39 16.12
C ASN A 48 -8.01 10.57 16.88
N LEU A 49 -7.51 9.57 17.58
CA LEU A 49 -6.20 9.60 18.20
C LEU A 49 -5.13 9.08 17.23
N THR A 50 -3.95 9.67 17.29
CA THR A 50 -2.76 9.06 16.70
C THR A 50 -2.36 7.80 17.49
N VAL A 51 -1.56 6.93 16.89
CA VAL A 51 -1.04 5.71 17.55
C VAL A 51 -0.37 6.04 18.88
N ASN A 52 0.41 7.12 18.95
CA ASN A 52 1.07 7.56 20.19
C ASN A 52 0.07 8.07 21.22
N GLN A 53 -0.90 8.91 20.82
CA GLN A 53 -1.96 9.37 21.71
C GLN A 53 -2.82 8.23 22.25
N ALA A 54 -3.13 7.21 21.42
CA ALA A 54 -3.82 6.02 21.87
C ALA A 54 -3.00 5.24 22.92
N ALA A 55 -1.68 5.09 22.68
CA ALA A 55 -0.79 4.46 23.66
C ALA A 55 -0.73 5.22 24.99
N ASP A 56 -0.66 6.55 24.94
CA ASP A 56 -0.66 7.41 26.14
C ASP A 56 -1.98 7.29 26.90
N THR A 57 -3.12 7.32 26.19
CA THR A 57 -4.45 7.18 26.78
C THR A 57 -4.63 5.83 27.46
N ILE A 58 -4.26 4.74 26.78
CA ILE A 58 -4.32 3.39 27.36
C ILE A 58 -3.37 3.26 28.56
N THR A 59 -2.17 3.85 28.46
CA THR A 59 -1.20 3.84 29.56
C THR A 59 -1.76 4.56 30.80
N ALA A 60 -2.41 5.71 30.59
CA ALA A 60 -3.02 6.47 31.69
C ALA A 60 -4.13 5.69 32.41
N GLU A 61 -4.98 4.98 31.66
CA GLU A 61 -6.03 4.13 32.23
C GLU A 61 -5.46 2.91 32.97
N LEU A 62 -4.47 2.25 32.38
CA LEU A 62 -3.81 1.10 33.01
C LEU A 62 -3.07 1.46 34.31
N ARG A 63 -2.56 2.67 34.44
CA ARG A 63 -1.90 3.14 35.70
C ARG A 63 -2.80 3.13 36.91
N LYS A 64 -4.12 3.11 36.73
CA LYS A 64 -5.08 2.99 37.84
C LYS A 64 -5.07 1.60 38.48
N SER A 65 -4.65 0.58 37.73
CA SER A 65 -4.68 -0.83 38.14
C SER A 65 -3.32 -1.52 38.11
N ILE A 66 -2.36 -0.99 37.35
CA ILE A 66 -1.03 -1.61 37.14
C ILE A 66 0.06 -0.57 37.44
N ILE A 67 1.09 -1.00 38.16
CA ILE A 67 2.26 -0.18 38.48
C ILE A 67 3.20 -0.18 37.25
N LYS A 68 3.48 1.02 36.70
CA LYS A 68 4.40 1.23 35.56
C LYS A 68 4.06 0.40 34.30
N PRO A 69 2.83 0.49 33.78
CA PRO A 69 2.49 -0.23 32.55
C PRO A 69 3.28 0.32 31.37
N ILE A 70 3.70 -0.55 30.46
CA ILE A 70 4.29 -0.20 29.16
C ILE A 70 3.30 -0.64 28.09
N VAL A 71 2.84 0.32 27.29
CA VAL A 71 1.88 0.08 26.20
C VAL A 71 2.53 0.39 24.85
N ASN A 72 2.43 -0.55 23.93
CA ASN A 72 2.83 -0.34 22.54
C ASN A 72 1.60 -0.57 21.66
N VAL A 73 1.23 0.44 20.88
CA VAL A 73 0.09 0.40 19.95
C VAL A 73 0.59 0.40 18.52
N ARG A 74 0.00 -0.45 17.67
CA ARG A 74 0.26 -0.49 16.24
C ARG A 74 -1.01 -0.82 15.47
N LEU A 75 -1.11 -0.35 14.22
CA LEU A 75 -2.17 -0.74 13.31
C LEU A 75 -1.80 -2.08 12.66
N LEU A 76 -2.71 -3.06 12.73
CA LEU A 76 -2.51 -4.38 12.11
C LEU A 76 -3.00 -4.44 10.67
N ASN A 77 -3.93 -3.58 10.32
CA ASN A 77 -4.58 -3.53 8.99
C ASN A 77 -4.13 -2.35 8.14
N TYR A 78 -2.96 -1.77 8.44
CA TYR A 78 -2.41 -0.71 7.61
C TYR A 78 -1.91 -1.29 6.29
N LYS A 79 -2.55 -0.91 5.20
CA LYS A 79 -2.21 -1.35 3.85
C LYS A 79 -2.24 -0.19 2.86
N VAL A 80 -1.42 -0.30 1.83
CA VAL A 80 -1.42 0.61 0.68
C VAL A 80 -1.42 -0.22 -0.61
N SER A 81 -2.07 0.29 -1.65
CA SER A 81 -2.09 -0.36 -2.96
C SER A 81 -1.20 0.42 -3.93
N VAL A 82 -0.36 -0.29 -4.67
CA VAL A 82 0.47 0.30 -5.74
C VAL A 82 0.16 -0.42 -7.03
N LEU A 83 -0.33 0.32 -8.02
CA LEU A 83 -0.88 -0.21 -9.26
C LEU A 83 -0.30 0.51 -10.48
N GLY A 84 -0.48 -0.06 -11.66
CA GLY A 84 -0.04 0.52 -12.94
C GLY A 84 1.39 0.12 -13.31
N GLU A 85 2.19 1.05 -13.80
CA GLU A 85 3.51 0.81 -14.35
C GLU A 85 4.60 0.70 -13.28
N VAL A 86 4.48 -0.34 -12.44
CA VAL A 86 5.47 -0.77 -11.45
C VAL A 86 5.84 -2.24 -11.68
N ASN A 87 6.99 -2.68 -11.18
CA ASN A 87 7.46 -4.04 -11.43
C ASN A 87 6.62 -5.11 -10.71
N LYS A 88 6.04 -4.78 -9.54
CA LYS A 88 5.22 -5.69 -8.72
C LYS A 88 3.97 -4.95 -8.24
N PRO A 89 2.95 -4.79 -9.10
CA PRO A 89 1.70 -4.17 -8.66
C PRO A 89 1.00 -5.06 -7.63
N GLY A 90 0.40 -4.43 -6.61
CA GLY A 90 -0.29 -5.16 -5.54
C GLY A 90 -0.69 -4.29 -4.36
N THR A 91 -1.25 -4.94 -3.35
CA THR A 91 -1.54 -4.33 -2.04
C THR A 91 -0.54 -4.84 -1.04
N PHE A 92 0.10 -3.92 -0.32
CA PHE A 92 1.18 -4.19 0.62
C PHE A 92 0.71 -3.89 2.03
N ASN A 93 0.91 -4.84 2.94
CA ASN A 93 0.72 -4.60 4.36
C ASN A 93 1.91 -3.81 4.91
N ILE A 94 1.61 -2.77 5.68
CA ILE A 94 2.59 -1.85 6.25
C ILE A 94 2.66 -2.08 7.75
N TYR A 95 3.83 -2.42 8.25
CA TYR A 95 4.08 -2.67 9.66
C TYR A 95 4.66 -1.45 10.38
N ASP A 96 5.19 -0.51 9.61
CA ASP A 96 5.71 0.75 10.13
C ASP A 96 4.57 1.75 10.39
N PRO A 97 4.69 2.60 11.41
CA PRO A 97 3.66 3.60 11.73
C PRO A 97 3.51 4.68 10.65
N LYS A 98 4.52 4.83 9.80
CA LYS A 98 4.53 5.79 8.68
C LYS A 98 5.24 5.18 7.47
N ILE A 99 4.64 5.33 6.31
CA ILE A 99 5.25 5.02 5.02
C ILE A 99 5.08 6.22 4.08
N ASN A 100 6.06 6.50 3.25
CA ASN A 100 5.96 7.52 2.21
C ASN A 100 5.80 6.91 0.81
N ILE A 101 5.48 7.76 -0.17
CA ILE A 101 5.26 7.33 -1.56
C ILE A 101 6.48 6.59 -2.13
N ILE A 102 7.70 7.07 -1.84
CA ILE A 102 8.93 6.44 -2.37
C ILE A 102 9.12 5.04 -1.80
N GLN A 103 8.89 4.87 -0.50
CA GLN A 103 8.96 3.55 0.14
C GLN A 103 7.90 2.59 -0.43
N ALA A 104 6.67 3.06 -0.65
CA ALA A 104 5.62 2.25 -1.25
C ALA A 104 5.95 1.83 -2.68
N LEU A 105 6.51 2.72 -3.50
CA LEU A 105 7.00 2.39 -4.84
C LEU A 105 8.16 1.39 -4.76
N GLY A 106 9.06 1.52 -3.77
CA GLY A 106 10.12 0.55 -3.52
C GLY A 106 9.60 -0.85 -3.19
N LEU A 107 8.53 -0.97 -2.37
CA LEU A 107 7.85 -2.26 -2.11
C LEU A 107 7.29 -2.88 -3.39
N ALA A 108 6.78 -2.05 -4.31
CA ALA A 108 6.31 -2.47 -5.63
C ALA A 108 7.45 -2.72 -6.64
N GLY A 109 8.72 -2.74 -6.21
CA GLY A 109 9.88 -2.99 -7.04
C GLY A 109 10.23 -1.84 -7.98
N ASP A 110 9.85 -0.62 -7.63
CA ASP A 110 10.01 0.62 -8.38
C ASP A 110 9.15 0.72 -9.66
N ILE A 111 9.13 1.91 -10.23
CA ILE A 111 8.43 2.26 -11.48
C ILE A 111 9.19 1.67 -12.65
N THR A 112 8.47 1.04 -13.59
CA THR A 112 9.08 0.52 -14.82
C THR A 112 9.62 1.66 -15.69
N ILE A 113 10.45 1.32 -16.69
CA ILE A 113 10.96 2.30 -17.68
C ILE A 113 9.84 2.99 -18.49
N TYR A 114 8.64 2.40 -18.48
CA TYR A 114 7.46 2.92 -19.16
C TYR A 114 6.55 3.73 -18.24
N GLY A 115 6.80 3.81 -16.93
CA GLY A 115 5.99 4.55 -15.99
C GLY A 115 6.28 6.04 -15.96
N LYS A 116 5.24 6.85 -15.82
CA LYS A 116 5.35 8.30 -15.70
C LYS A 116 5.66 8.71 -14.26
N LYS A 117 6.90 9.11 -13.99
CA LYS A 117 7.34 9.60 -12.67
C LYS A 117 6.78 10.98 -12.31
N ASN A 118 6.39 11.76 -13.31
CA ASN A 118 5.85 13.12 -13.14
C ASN A 118 4.30 13.15 -13.04
N ASN A 119 3.63 12.01 -13.12
CA ASN A 119 2.18 11.92 -13.10
C ASN A 119 1.71 10.65 -12.36
N ILE A 120 2.06 10.56 -11.09
CA ILE A 120 1.58 9.52 -10.20
C ILE A 120 0.28 9.99 -9.59
N LYS A 121 -0.77 9.18 -9.65
CA LYS A 121 -2.06 9.47 -9.01
C LYS A 121 -2.08 8.84 -7.63
N LEU A 122 -2.30 9.64 -6.61
CA LEU A 122 -2.63 9.18 -5.26
C LEU A 122 -4.14 9.32 -5.06
N ILE A 123 -4.78 8.23 -4.76
CA ILE A 123 -6.22 8.14 -4.48
C ILE A 123 -6.37 7.89 -2.98
N ARG A 124 -7.11 8.79 -2.31
CA ARG A 124 -7.32 8.75 -0.86
C ARG A 124 -8.78 8.99 -0.53
N GLU A 125 -9.31 8.23 0.39
CA GLU A 125 -10.62 8.49 0.96
C GLU A 125 -10.51 9.50 2.11
N ILE A 126 -11.32 10.57 2.04
CA ILE A 126 -11.45 11.56 3.12
C ILE A 126 -12.94 11.80 3.35
N ASN A 127 -13.41 11.50 4.57
CA ASN A 127 -14.82 11.70 4.97
C ASN A 127 -15.83 11.04 4.01
N GLY A 128 -15.54 9.82 3.56
CA GLY A 128 -16.40 9.06 2.64
C GLY A 128 -16.30 9.50 1.16
N ASN A 129 -15.48 10.50 0.84
CA ASN A 129 -15.27 10.95 -0.54
C ASN A 129 -13.86 10.56 -1.01
N TYR A 130 -13.75 10.09 -2.26
CA TYR A 130 -12.46 9.80 -2.87
C TYR A 130 -11.90 11.04 -3.55
N ILE A 131 -10.70 11.43 -3.15
CA ILE A 131 -9.93 12.47 -3.80
C ILE A 131 -8.78 11.83 -4.59
N THR A 132 -8.47 12.39 -5.74
CA THR A 132 -7.31 12.00 -6.54
C THR A 132 -6.36 13.19 -6.65
N THR A 133 -5.13 13.00 -6.19
CA THR A 133 -4.08 14.01 -6.25
C THR A 133 -2.97 13.53 -7.17
N LYS A 134 -2.46 14.44 -8.00
CA LYS A 134 -1.31 14.20 -8.85
C LYS A 134 -0.02 14.50 -8.09
N VAL A 135 0.89 13.54 -8.06
CA VAL A 135 2.21 13.66 -7.45
C VAL A 135 3.28 13.54 -8.52
N ASP A 136 4.21 14.49 -8.52
CA ASP A 136 5.38 14.51 -9.38
C ASP A 136 6.63 14.26 -8.52
N ILE A 137 7.15 13.02 -8.58
CA ILE A 137 8.33 12.64 -7.79
C ILE A 137 9.66 13.06 -8.44
N THR A 138 9.63 13.69 -9.62
CA THR A 138 10.83 14.22 -10.25
C THR A 138 11.24 15.57 -9.65
N LYS A 139 10.33 16.21 -8.92
CA LYS A 139 10.55 17.49 -8.24
C LYS A 139 10.76 17.27 -6.75
N THR A 140 11.71 17.96 -6.14
CA THR A 140 12.01 17.82 -4.72
C THR A 140 10.93 18.36 -3.78
N ASN A 141 10.10 19.30 -4.25
CA ASN A 141 9.07 19.94 -3.42
C ASN A 141 7.92 19.00 -3.03
N PHE A 142 7.75 17.83 -3.69
CA PHE A 142 6.72 16.87 -3.32
C PHE A 142 6.90 16.31 -1.89
N ILE A 143 8.14 16.31 -1.36
CA ILE A 143 8.47 15.84 -0.01
C ILE A 143 7.75 16.69 1.06
N ASN A 144 7.49 17.96 0.78
CA ASN A 144 6.80 18.88 1.67
C ASN A 144 5.26 18.88 1.50
N SER A 145 4.72 17.99 0.66
CA SER A 145 3.29 17.92 0.41
C SER A 145 2.59 17.07 1.48
N ASP A 146 1.32 17.39 1.78
CA ASP A 146 0.45 16.61 2.68
C ASP A 146 0.22 15.18 2.19
N PHE A 147 0.57 14.90 0.94
CA PHE A 147 0.42 13.60 0.30
C PHE A 147 1.71 12.79 0.24
N TYR A 148 2.82 13.33 0.78
CA TYR A 148 4.09 12.60 0.84
C TYR A 148 3.97 11.33 1.69
N TYR A 149 3.38 11.46 2.89
CA TYR A 149 3.07 10.31 3.73
C TYR A 149 1.73 9.71 3.36
N LEU A 150 1.74 8.41 3.19
CA LEU A 150 0.54 7.63 2.86
C LEU A 150 -0.31 7.41 4.12
N LYS A 151 -1.61 7.24 3.89
CA LYS A 151 -2.58 6.82 4.90
C LYS A 151 -3.06 5.40 4.62
N ASN A 152 -3.69 4.78 5.60
CA ASN A 152 -4.30 3.48 5.42
C ASN A 152 -5.32 3.51 4.27
N ASN A 153 -5.30 2.46 3.43
CA ASN A 153 -6.11 2.29 2.22
C ASN A 153 -5.81 3.28 1.07
N ASP A 154 -4.74 4.07 1.13
CA ASP A 154 -4.30 4.84 -0.03
C ASP A 154 -3.99 3.92 -1.21
N ALA A 155 -4.33 4.38 -2.43
CA ALA A 155 -3.94 3.72 -3.66
C ALA A 155 -3.07 4.66 -4.51
N ILE A 156 -1.92 4.15 -4.94
CA ILE A 156 -1.00 4.80 -5.86
C ILE A 156 -1.20 4.16 -7.24
N TYR A 157 -1.42 4.97 -8.25
CA TYR A 157 -1.51 4.52 -9.62
C TYR A 157 -0.45 5.22 -10.47
N VAL A 158 0.46 4.45 -11.04
CA VAL A 158 1.50 4.92 -11.97
C VAL A 158 1.00 4.77 -13.39
N GLU A 159 0.81 5.90 -14.08
CA GLU A 159 0.36 5.88 -15.47
C GLU A 159 1.45 5.38 -16.43
N PRO A 160 1.07 4.65 -17.49
CA PRO A 160 1.99 4.29 -18.55
C PRO A 160 2.41 5.54 -19.36
N SER A 161 3.63 5.51 -19.86
CA SER A 161 4.13 6.51 -20.80
C SER A 161 3.49 6.33 -22.18
N PHE A 162 3.52 7.40 -22.99
CA PHE A 162 3.00 7.36 -24.36
C PHE A 162 3.71 6.29 -25.22
N ALA A 163 5.00 6.04 -24.98
CA ALA A 163 5.78 5.04 -25.68
C ALA A 163 5.19 3.63 -25.50
N LYS A 164 4.74 3.25 -24.29
CA LYS A 164 4.10 1.97 -24.05
C LYS A 164 2.75 1.87 -24.77
N ILE A 165 1.94 2.92 -24.69
CA ILE A 165 0.63 2.97 -25.35
C ILE A 165 0.78 2.81 -26.86
N LYS A 166 1.78 3.48 -27.47
CA LYS A 166 2.07 3.37 -28.88
C LYS A 166 2.51 1.97 -29.30
N ASN A 167 3.34 1.31 -28.48
CA ASN A 167 3.85 -0.03 -28.77
C ASN A 167 2.82 -1.15 -28.51
N SER A 168 1.82 -0.91 -27.65
CA SER A 168 0.74 -1.87 -27.35
C SER A 168 -0.41 -1.81 -28.36
N GLY A 169 -0.48 -0.78 -29.20
CA GLY A 169 -1.54 -0.61 -30.20
C GLY A 169 -1.20 -1.28 -31.52
N TYR A 170 -2.20 -1.41 -32.38
CA TYR A 170 -2.16 -1.99 -33.74
C TYR A 170 -1.06 -1.38 -34.65
N ILE A 171 -0.52 -0.22 -34.27
CA ILE A 171 0.53 0.51 -35.02
C ILE A 171 1.90 -0.19 -34.94
N GLY A 172 2.15 -1.05 -33.94
CA GLY A 172 3.37 -1.87 -33.87
C GLY A 172 3.47 -2.95 -34.95
N GLN A 173 2.35 -3.27 -35.62
CA GLN A 173 2.31 -4.28 -36.69
C GLN A 173 2.50 -3.70 -38.09
N ILE A 174 2.63 -2.38 -38.26
CA ILE A 174 2.82 -1.76 -39.58
C ILE A 174 4.15 -2.21 -40.19
N SER A 175 5.18 -2.48 -39.39
CA SER A 175 6.43 -3.07 -39.91
C SER A 175 6.24 -4.44 -40.56
N ASN A 176 5.38 -5.27 -39.97
CA ASN A 176 5.07 -6.60 -40.53
C ASN A 176 4.25 -6.51 -41.83
N VAL A 177 3.31 -5.55 -41.90
CA VAL A 177 2.54 -5.28 -43.11
C VAL A 177 3.44 -4.77 -44.23
N ALA A 178 4.40 -3.86 -43.94
CA ALA A 178 5.37 -3.38 -44.91
C ALA A 178 6.27 -4.51 -45.43
N THR A 179 6.67 -5.46 -44.57
CA THR A 179 7.48 -6.63 -44.96
C THR A 179 6.71 -7.57 -45.87
N VAL A 180 5.45 -7.85 -45.57
CA VAL A 180 4.57 -8.69 -46.43
C VAL A 180 4.33 -7.99 -47.78
N PHE A 181 4.12 -6.66 -47.77
CA PHE A 181 3.92 -5.90 -49.02
C PHE A 181 5.16 -5.92 -49.90
N SER A 182 6.38 -5.78 -49.32
CA SER A 182 7.64 -5.87 -50.06
C SER A 182 7.89 -7.25 -50.66
N LEU A 183 7.52 -8.32 -49.96
CA LEU A 183 7.59 -9.68 -50.47
C LEU A 183 6.65 -9.88 -51.65
N ILE A 184 5.41 -9.43 -51.58
CA ILE A 184 4.43 -9.51 -52.66
C ILE A 184 4.93 -8.73 -53.89
N MET A 185 5.45 -7.52 -53.70
CA MET A 185 6.00 -6.71 -54.80
C MET A 185 7.21 -7.36 -55.45
N SER A 186 8.10 -8.01 -54.68
CA SER A 186 9.26 -8.71 -55.25
C SER A 186 8.84 -9.93 -56.08
N ILE A 187 7.80 -10.65 -55.68
CA ILE A 187 7.24 -11.76 -56.44
C ILE A 187 6.61 -11.30 -57.77
N ILE A 188 5.88 -10.16 -57.75
CA ILE A 188 5.27 -9.58 -58.97
C ILE A 188 6.35 -9.14 -59.94
N ILE A 189 7.43 -8.48 -59.46
CA ILE A 189 8.55 -8.01 -60.31
C ILE A 189 9.28 -9.21 -60.95
N LEU A 190 9.53 -10.27 -60.16
CA LEU A 190 10.13 -11.54 -60.68
C LEU A 190 9.26 -12.19 -61.75
N SER A 191 7.94 -12.28 -61.52
CA SER A 191 7.00 -12.85 -62.47
C SER A 191 6.91 -12.07 -63.80
N ASN A 192 7.02 -10.75 -63.76
CA ASN A 192 6.99 -9.91 -64.98
C ASN A 192 8.32 -9.91 -65.73
N ASN A 193 9.44 -10.30 -65.13
CA ASN A 193 10.73 -10.38 -65.80
C ASN A 193 11.03 -11.76 -66.42
N THR A 194 10.17 -12.73 -66.22
CA THR A 194 10.31 -14.11 -66.75
C THR A 194 9.39 -14.40 -67.97
N ASN A 195 8.67 -13.39 -68.46
CA ASN A 195 7.96 -13.36 -69.73
C ASN A 195 8.67 -12.41 -70.72
#